data_51873f50954c2d06f6ae80f63894629d
#
_entry.id   51873f50954c2d06f6ae80f63894629d
#
_cell.length_a   1.000
_cell.length_b   1.000
_cell.length_c   1.000
_cell.angle_alpha   90.00
_cell.angle_beta   90.00
_cell.angle_gamma   90.00
#
_symmetry.space_group_name_H-M   'P 1'
#
loop_
_entity.id
_entity.type
_entity.pdbx_description
1 polymer ?
#
loop_
_entity_poly.entity_id
_entity_poly.type
_entity_poly.pdbx_seq_one_letter_code
_entity_poly.pdbx_strand_id
1 'polypeptide(L)'
;MPKQTLLGLTLTELQEAVKRLGMPGFAAKQIASWLYDKKVNSIDDMTNLSLKHRDLLKDIYEVGADAPVEAMHSVDGTVKYLYRAGDKHFVEAVYIPDEDRATLCVSSQVGCKMNCKFCMTGKQGFTANLTANQIINQINSLPERDKLTNVVMMGMGEP
;
A
#
# COMPACT_ATOMS: atom_id res chain seq x y z
N MET A 1 8.63 13.83 15.02
CA MET A 1 9.06 12.54 14.49
C MET A 1 8.05 12.08 13.43
N PRO A 2 8.48 11.43 12.38
CA PRO A 2 7.53 10.87 11.41
C PRO A 2 6.65 9.82 12.12
N LYS A 3 5.35 9.83 11.82
CA LYS A 3 4.41 8.85 12.36
C LYS A 3 4.66 7.48 11.73
N GLN A 4 4.34 6.43 12.47
CA GLN A 4 4.36 5.07 11.95
C GLN A 4 3.10 4.80 11.12
N THR A 5 3.21 3.99 10.07
CA THR A 5 2.05 3.63 9.25
C THR A 5 1.34 2.39 9.80
N LEU A 6 0.01 2.42 9.83
CA LEU A 6 -0.81 1.25 10.20
C LEU A 6 -0.99 0.29 9.03
N LEU A 7 -1.14 0.84 7.82
CA LEU A 7 -1.27 0.05 6.60
C LEU A 7 0.03 -0.73 6.35
N GLY A 8 -0.08 -2.03 6.13
CA GLY A 8 1.05 -2.96 6.01
C GLY A 8 1.34 -3.75 7.28
N LEU A 9 0.76 -3.39 8.45
CA LEU A 9 0.89 -4.17 9.65
C LEU A 9 0.01 -5.42 9.62
N THR A 10 0.55 -6.54 10.07
CA THR A 10 -0.20 -7.78 10.29
C THR A 10 -1.13 -7.65 11.50
N LEU A 11 -2.08 -8.58 11.64
CA LEU A 11 -2.98 -8.60 12.80
C LEU A 11 -2.19 -8.70 14.11
N THR A 12 -1.12 -9.49 14.15
CA THR A 12 -0.26 -9.63 15.34
C THR A 12 0.42 -8.31 15.71
N GLU A 13 0.98 -7.61 14.74
CA GLU A 13 1.59 -6.28 14.94
C GLU A 13 0.56 -5.24 15.38
N LEU A 14 -0.66 -5.29 14.84
CA LEU A 14 -1.78 -4.44 15.30
C LEU A 14 -2.18 -4.77 16.75
N GLN A 15 -2.19 -6.05 17.14
CA GLN A 15 -2.44 -6.46 18.53
C GLN A 15 -1.38 -5.92 19.49
N GLU A 16 -0.11 -5.94 19.10
CA GLU A 16 0.98 -5.34 19.88
C GLU A 16 0.83 -3.81 19.97
N ALA A 17 0.47 -3.17 18.88
CA ALA A 17 0.25 -1.71 18.84
C ALA A 17 -0.88 -1.28 19.79
N VAL A 18 -2.04 -1.93 19.73
CA VAL A 18 -3.18 -1.59 20.61
C VAL A 18 -2.86 -1.91 22.08
N LYS A 19 -2.10 -2.99 22.36
CA LYS A 19 -1.65 -3.31 23.70
C LYS A 19 -0.73 -2.23 24.30
N ARG A 20 0.22 -1.74 23.50
CA ARG A 20 1.13 -0.63 23.91
C ARG A 20 0.37 0.64 24.23
N LEU A 21 -0.75 0.89 23.54
CA LEU A 21 -1.61 2.07 23.75
C LEU A 21 -2.65 1.88 24.86
N GLY A 22 -2.66 0.72 25.54
CA GLY A 22 -3.66 0.41 26.57
C GLY A 22 -5.08 0.28 26.01
N MET A 23 -5.23 -0.03 24.74
CA MET A 23 -6.51 -0.26 24.10
C MET A 23 -6.99 -1.71 24.26
N PRO A 24 -8.31 -1.97 24.18
CA PRO A 24 -8.83 -3.33 24.22
C PRO A 24 -8.30 -4.19 23.06
N GLY A 25 -8.00 -5.47 23.30
CA GLY A 25 -7.42 -6.36 22.28
C GLY A 25 -8.28 -6.53 21.01
N PHE A 26 -9.61 -6.43 21.14
CA PHE A 26 -10.51 -6.49 19.99
C PHE A 26 -10.36 -5.29 19.01
N ALA A 27 -9.81 -4.17 19.49
CA ALA A 27 -9.57 -3.00 18.65
C ALA A 27 -8.62 -3.30 17.47
N ALA A 28 -7.68 -4.25 17.64
CA ALA A 28 -6.79 -4.67 16.56
C ALA A 28 -7.55 -5.22 15.35
N LYS A 29 -8.57 -6.06 15.59
CA LYS A 29 -9.42 -6.61 14.53
C LYS A 29 -10.27 -5.52 13.87
N GLN A 30 -10.76 -4.57 14.66
CA GLN A 30 -11.52 -3.42 14.13
C GLN A 30 -10.62 -2.55 13.22
N ILE A 31 -9.41 -2.24 13.66
CA ILE A 31 -8.43 -1.49 12.85
C ILE A 31 -8.09 -2.26 11.58
N ALA A 32 -7.81 -3.56 11.65
CA ALA A 32 -7.54 -4.38 10.48
C ALA A 32 -8.67 -4.34 9.44
N SER A 33 -9.92 -4.47 9.90
CA SER A 33 -11.09 -4.37 9.00
C SER A 33 -11.21 -2.98 8.34
N TRP A 34 -10.95 -1.91 9.08
CA TRP A 34 -10.93 -0.56 8.50
C TRP A 34 -9.84 -0.38 7.45
N LEU A 35 -8.64 -0.93 7.69
CA LEU A 35 -7.50 -0.80 6.78
C LEU A 35 -7.67 -1.65 5.52
N TYR A 36 -8.06 -2.92 5.67
CA TYR A 36 -7.97 -3.92 4.60
C TYR A 36 -9.30 -4.23 3.92
N ASP A 37 -10.42 -4.19 4.65
CA ASP A 37 -11.74 -4.41 4.06
C ASP A 37 -12.36 -3.10 3.56
N LYS A 38 -12.38 -2.08 4.42
CA LYS A 38 -13.01 -0.77 4.11
C LYS A 38 -12.05 0.20 3.44
N LYS A 39 -10.75 -0.02 3.54
CA LYS A 39 -9.68 0.74 2.86
C LYS A 39 -9.76 2.24 3.12
N VAL A 40 -9.90 2.62 4.40
CA VAL A 40 -9.98 4.02 4.83
C VAL A 40 -8.64 4.73 4.69
N ASN A 41 -8.68 6.05 4.50
CA ASN A 41 -7.50 6.89 4.38
C ASN A 41 -7.19 7.68 5.66
N SER A 42 -8.10 7.69 6.63
CA SER A 42 -7.95 8.41 7.89
C SER A 42 -8.36 7.56 9.08
N ILE A 43 -7.64 7.74 10.21
CA ILE A 43 -8.03 7.14 11.50
C ILE A 43 -9.38 7.69 11.97
N ASP A 44 -9.74 8.91 11.59
CA ASP A 44 -11.02 9.52 11.95
C ASP A 44 -12.23 8.79 11.34
N ASP A 45 -12.04 8.08 10.23
CA ASP A 45 -13.06 7.26 9.58
C ASP A 45 -13.39 5.97 10.35
N MET A 46 -12.53 5.56 11.30
CA MET A 46 -12.70 4.36 12.12
C MET A 46 -13.76 4.57 13.23
N THR A 47 -15.01 4.75 12.82
CA THR A 47 -16.10 5.23 13.67
C THR A 47 -16.52 4.29 14.80
N ASN A 48 -16.19 2.99 14.73
CA ASN A 48 -16.42 2.04 15.83
C ASN A 48 -15.33 2.07 16.91
N LEU A 49 -14.28 2.85 16.73
CA LEU A 49 -13.33 3.19 17.78
C LEU A 49 -13.80 4.46 18.51
N SER A 50 -13.62 4.50 19.84
CA SER A 50 -13.91 5.71 20.61
C SER A 50 -13.01 6.88 20.18
N LEU A 51 -13.47 8.10 20.36
CA LEU A 51 -12.66 9.30 20.08
C LEU A 51 -11.30 9.25 20.79
N LYS A 52 -11.30 8.87 22.08
CA LYS A 52 -10.08 8.70 22.86
C LYS A 52 -9.09 7.73 22.19
N HIS A 53 -9.58 6.59 21.69
CA HIS A 53 -8.71 5.60 21.04
C HIS A 53 -8.19 6.09 19.68
N ARG A 54 -9.01 6.82 18.92
CA ARG A 54 -8.57 7.45 17.67
C ARG A 54 -7.49 8.51 17.91
N ASP A 55 -7.64 9.31 18.96
CA ASP A 55 -6.63 10.32 19.32
C ASP A 55 -5.33 9.67 19.75
N LEU A 56 -5.36 8.64 20.58
CA LEU A 56 -4.16 7.87 20.97
C LEU A 56 -3.45 7.25 19.75
N LEU A 57 -4.21 6.74 18.78
CA LEU A 57 -3.63 6.23 17.54
C LEU A 57 -2.99 7.35 16.72
N LYS A 58 -3.68 8.48 16.56
CA LYS A 58 -3.19 9.63 15.77
C LYS A 58 -1.91 10.26 16.32
N ASP A 59 -1.64 10.14 17.61
CA ASP A 59 -0.41 10.66 18.21
C ASP A 59 0.84 9.93 17.70
N ILE A 60 0.73 8.64 17.41
CA ILE A 60 1.88 7.77 17.06
C ILE A 60 1.79 7.28 15.62
N TYR A 61 0.58 7.06 15.12
CA TYR A 61 0.31 6.42 13.84
C TYR A 61 -0.44 7.33 12.87
N GLU A 62 -0.29 7.00 11.60
CA GLU A 62 -1.14 7.42 10.50
C GLU A 62 -1.58 6.19 9.70
N VAL A 63 -2.60 6.30 8.86
CA VAL A 63 -3.02 5.17 8.01
C VAL A 63 -1.89 4.81 7.05
N GLY A 64 -1.24 5.80 6.45
CA GLY A 64 -0.16 5.59 5.47
C GLY A 64 -0.69 5.15 4.11
N ALA A 65 -1.87 5.65 3.72
CA ALA A 65 -2.45 5.42 2.41
C ALA A 65 -2.26 6.68 1.54
N ASP A 66 -1.34 6.58 0.57
CA ASP A 66 -0.98 7.67 -0.32
C ASP A 66 -1.49 7.40 -1.74
N ALA A 67 -2.22 8.35 -2.30
CA ALA A 67 -2.67 8.28 -3.69
C ALA A 67 -1.49 8.26 -4.66
N PRO A 68 -1.65 7.67 -5.88
CA PRO A 68 -0.63 7.77 -6.90
C PRO A 68 -0.39 9.22 -7.29
N VAL A 69 0.85 9.56 -7.60
CA VAL A 69 1.24 10.92 -7.98
C VAL A 69 0.98 11.22 -9.45
N GLU A 70 0.91 10.19 -10.28
CA GLU A 70 0.67 10.29 -11.73
C GLU A 70 -0.06 9.05 -12.24
N ALA A 71 -0.85 9.22 -13.30
CA ALA A 71 -1.53 8.15 -14.02
C ALA A 71 -1.37 8.34 -15.53
N MET A 72 -0.94 7.28 -16.23
CA MET A 72 -0.82 7.23 -17.69
C MET A 72 -1.82 6.22 -18.24
N HIS A 73 -2.77 6.69 -19.04
CA HIS A 73 -3.84 5.89 -19.60
C HIS A 73 -3.50 5.43 -21.03
N SER A 74 -3.72 4.15 -21.31
CA SER A 74 -3.63 3.57 -22.64
C SER A 74 -5.03 3.39 -23.25
N VAL A 75 -5.08 3.25 -24.57
CA VAL A 75 -6.35 3.11 -25.32
C VAL A 75 -7.10 1.80 -25.03
N ASP A 76 -6.41 0.78 -24.55
CA ASP A 76 -6.97 -0.52 -24.17
C ASP A 76 -7.53 -0.54 -22.72
N GLY A 77 -7.52 0.61 -22.03
CA GLY A 77 -7.95 0.73 -20.65
C GLY A 77 -6.87 0.42 -19.62
N THR A 78 -5.68 -0.01 -20.03
CA THR A 78 -4.53 -0.18 -19.13
C THR A 78 -4.11 1.17 -18.57
N VAL A 79 -3.83 1.22 -17.26
CA VAL A 79 -3.37 2.43 -16.59
C VAL A 79 -2.09 2.14 -15.80
N LYS A 80 -1.05 2.91 -16.09
CA LYS A 80 0.19 2.88 -15.31
C LYS A 80 0.17 3.99 -14.28
N TYR A 81 0.26 3.62 -13.03
CA TYR A 81 0.31 4.53 -11.89
C TYR A 81 1.72 4.67 -11.36
N LEU A 82 2.09 5.90 -10.98
CA LEU A 82 3.34 6.20 -10.32
C LEU A 82 3.07 6.47 -8.84
N TYR A 83 3.70 5.69 -7.96
CA TYR A 83 3.61 5.83 -6.51
C TYR A 83 4.92 6.33 -5.92
N ARG A 84 4.83 7.16 -4.89
CA ARG A 84 6.00 7.60 -4.14
C ARG A 84 6.53 6.46 -3.27
N ALA A 85 7.86 6.27 -3.28
CA ALA A 85 8.56 5.29 -2.46
C ALA A 85 9.66 5.99 -1.63
N GLY A 86 9.24 6.74 -0.61
CA GLY A 86 10.10 7.63 0.16
C GLY A 86 10.26 9.01 -0.50
N ASP A 87 11.25 9.78 -0.08
CA ASP A 87 11.36 11.21 -0.43
C ASP A 87 11.73 11.45 -1.91
N LYS A 88 12.54 10.57 -2.49
CA LYS A 88 13.16 10.80 -3.81
C LYS A 88 12.90 9.70 -4.84
N HIS A 89 12.22 8.63 -4.46
CA HIS A 89 12.04 7.47 -5.31
C HIS A 89 10.56 7.26 -5.64
N PHE A 90 10.35 6.61 -6.77
CA PHE A 90 9.02 6.26 -7.27
C PHE A 90 9.03 4.83 -7.77
N VAL A 91 7.88 4.20 -7.72
CA VAL A 91 7.63 2.87 -8.29
C VAL A 91 6.37 2.89 -9.12
N GLU A 92 6.29 1.98 -10.07
CA GLU A 92 5.15 1.85 -10.96
C GLU A 92 4.26 0.69 -10.56
N ALA A 93 2.95 0.88 -10.67
CA ALA A 93 1.95 -0.18 -10.64
C ALA A 93 1.11 -0.10 -11.91
N VAL A 94 0.74 -1.24 -12.49
CA VAL A 94 0.00 -1.27 -13.74
C VAL A 94 -1.33 -1.98 -13.54
N TYR A 95 -2.42 -1.25 -13.75
CA TYR A 95 -3.77 -1.77 -13.79
C TYR A 95 -4.10 -2.25 -15.20
N ILE A 96 -4.47 -3.51 -15.34
CA ILE A 96 -4.76 -4.17 -16.61
C ILE A 96 -6.17 -4.73 -16.54
N PRO A 97 -7.17 -4.03 -17.13
CA PRO A 97 -8.53 -4.56 -17.27
C PRO A 97 -8.59 -5.59 -18.40
N ASP A 98 -9.41 -6.60 -18.21
CA ASP A 98 -9.79 -7.58 -19.22
C ASP A 98 -11.30 -7.87 -19.06
N GLU A 99 -11.92 -8.66 -19.93
CA GLU A 99 -13.37 -8.88 -19.94
C GLU A 99 -13.93 -9.30 -18.57
N ASP A 100 -13.34 -10.35 -17.96
CA ASP A 100 -13.77 -10.90 -16.67
C ASP A 100 -12.74 -10.70 -15.54
N ARG A 101 -11.64 -10.02 -15.82
CA ARG A 101 -10.53 -9.84 -14.86
C ARG A 101 -10.01 -8.42 -14.83
N ALA A 102 -9.58 -8.03 -13.66
CA ALA A 102 -8.81 -6.80 -13.48
C ALA A 102 -7.56 -7.15 -12.67
N THR A 103 -6.41 -7.06 -13.30
CA THR A 103 -5.12 -7.43 -12.70
C THR A 103 -4.31 -6.17 -12.37
N LEU A 104 -3.74 -6.14 -11.18
CA LEU A 104 -2.76 -5.13 -10.80
C LEU A 104 -1.37 -5.76 -10.72
N CYS A 105 -0.44 -5.28 -11.54
CA CYS A 105 0.98 -5.54 -11.38
C CYS A 105 1.55 -4.56 -10.35
N VAL A 106 2.10 -5.07 -9.25
CA VAL A 106 2.72 -4.25 -8.20
C VAL A 106 4.23 -4.40 -8.20
N SER A 107 4.91 -3.34 -7.79
CA SER A 107 6.36 -3.32 -7.58
C SER A 107 6.72 -3.73 -6.16
N SER A 108 7.87 -4.37 -6.00
CA SER A 108 8.42 -4.81 -4.71
C SER A 108 9.74 -4.14 -4.34
N GLN A 109 10.40 -3.52 -5.31
CA GLN A 109 11.68 -2.83 -5.14
C GLN A 109 11.72 -1.52 -5.92
N VAL A 110 12.58 -0.60 -5.49
CA VAL A 110 13.02 0.53 -6.30
C VAL A 110 14.20 0.06 -7.13
N GLY A 111 13.98 -0.16 -8.44
CA GLY A 111 14.95 -0.82 -9.32
C GLY A 111 14.95 -2.34 -9.14
N CYS A 112 15.98 -3.00 -9.67
CA CYS A 112 16.10 -4.46 -9.62
C CYS A 112 17.57 -4.90 -9.69
N LYS A 113 17.93 -5.94 -8.90
CA LYS A 113 19.29 -6.52 -8.89
C LYS A 113 19.57 -7.47 -10.05
N MET A 114 18.55 -8.01 -10.69
CA MET A 114 18.69 -9.09 -11.67
C MET A 114 19.40 -8.66 -12.97
N ASN A 115 19.41 -7.36 -13.27
CA ASN A 115 20.09 -6.79 -14.44
C ASN A 115 19.78 -7.51 -15.76
N CYS A 116 18.55 -7.92 -15.96
CA CYS A 116 18.11 -8.57 -17.19
C CYS A 116 18.34 -7.64 -18.40
N LYS A 117 18.98 -8.14 -19.44
CA LYS A 117 19.42 -7.35 -20.60
C LYS A 117 18.27 -6.66 -21.36
N PHE A 118 17.08 -7.25 -21.33
CA PHE A 118 15.87 -6.75 -22.00
C PHE A 118 14.95 -5.90 -21.09
N CYS A 119 15.28 -5.74 -19.80
CA CYS A 119 14.44 -5.07 -18.83
C CYS A 119 14.97 -3.68 -18.48
N MET A 120 14.15 -2.64 -18.66
CA MET A 120 14.53 -1.27 -18.32
C MET A 120 14.76 -1.07 -16.84
N THR A 121 13.96 -1.71 -15.99
CA THR A 121 14.14 -1.69 -14.52
C THR A 121 15.47 -2.31 -14.13
N GLY A 122 15.87 -3.41 -14.76
CA GLY A 122 17.17 -4.03 -14.54
C GLY A 122 18.34 -3.10 -14.89
N LYS A 123 18.20 -2.28 -15.94
CA LYS A 123 19.22 -1.30 -16.34
C LYS A 123 19.35 -0.12 -15.39
N GLN A 124 18.28 0.20 -14.63
CA GLN A 124 18.31 1.26 -13.62
C GLN A 124 19.10 0.87 -12.37
N GLY A 125 19.37 -0.43 -12.19
CA GLY A 125 20.00 -0.97 -11.00
C GLY A 125 19.05 -1.03 -9.81
N PHE A 126 19.57 -1.49 -8.67
CA PHE A 126 18.82 -1.63 -7.41
C PHE A 126 19.09 -0.46 -6.49
N THR A 127 18.04 0.10 -5.90
CA THR A 127 18.16 1.16 -4.91
C THR A 127 17.73 0.68 -3.52
N ALA A 128 16.51 0.13 -3.40
CA ALA A 128 15.95 -0.30 -2.11
C ALA A 128 14.83 -1.33 -2.27
N ASN A 129 14.59 -2.09 -1.20
CA ASN A 129 13.35 -2.86 -1.07
C ASN A 129 12.22 -1.94 -0.63
N LEU A 130 11.01 -2.18 -1.13
CA LEU A 130 9.82 -1.53 -0.62
C LEU A 130 9.44 -2.10 0.75
N THR A 131 8.86 -1.27 1.59
CA THR A 131 8.22 -1.71 2.84
C THR A 131 6.88 -2.38 2.55
N ALA A 132 6.37 -3.16 3.51
CA ALA A 132 5.03 -3.75 3.41
C ALA A 132 3.96 -2.67 3.17
N ASN A 133 4.04 -1.53 3.85
CA ASN A 133 3.16 -0.39 3.59
C ASN A 133 3.21 0.07 2.13
N GLN A 134 4.38 0.29 1.57
CA GLN A 134 4.55 0.76 0.19
C GLN A 134 4.02 -0.23 -0.85
N ILE A 135 4.13 -1.54 -0.58
CA ILE A 135 3.58 -2.58 -1.47
C ILE A 135 2.05 -2.60 -1.38
N ILE A 136 1.50 -2.67 -0.17
CA ILE A 136 0.04 -2.72 0.05
C ILE A 136 -0.63 -1.42 -0.39
N ASN A 137 0.04 -0.27 -0.25
CA ASN A 137 -0.49 1.01 -0.70
C ASN A 137 -0.80 1.04 -2.20
N GLN A 138 -0.02 0.38 -3.03
CA GLN A 138 -0.28 0.28 -4.48
C GLN A 138 -1.64 -0.39 -4.76
N ILE A 139 -2.10 -1.28 -3.87
CA ILE A 139 -3.39 -1.97 -3.97
C ILE A 139 -4.50 -1.10 -3.36
N ASN A 140 -4.31 -0.64 -2.11
CA ASN A 140 -5.33 0.05 -1.34
C ASN A 140 -5.66 1.45 -1.88
N SER A 141 -4.70 2.14 -2.45
CA SER A 141 -4.87 3.51 -2.98
C SER A 141 -5.12 3.55 -4.48
N LEU A 142 -5.26 2.38 -5.12
CA LEU A 142 -5.63 2.29 -6.53
C LEU A 142 -7.05 2.83 -6.74
N PRO A 143 -7.29 3.74 -7.70
CA PRO A 143 -8.64 4.22 -8.01
C PRO A 143 -9.63 3.09 -8.35
N GLU A 144 -9.18 2.06 -9.09
CA GLU A 144 -9.99 0.90 -9.51
C GLU A 144 -9.94 -0.29 -8.54
N ARG A 145 -9.49 -0.10 -7.30
CA ARG A 145 -9.26 -1.17 -6.30
C ARG A 145 -10.45 -2.12 -6.11
N ASP A 146 -11.66 -1.60 -6.21
CA ASP A 146 -12.88 -2.40 -6.01
C ASP A 146 -13.21 -3.31 -7.20
N LYS A 147 -12.56 -3.11 -8.35
CA LYS A 147 -12.67 -3.95 -9.55
C LYS A 147 -11.62 -5.04 -9.61
N LEU A 148 -10.58 -4.97 -8.76
CA LEU A 148 -9.46 -5.91 -8.80
C LEU A 148 -9.93 -7.34 -8.51
N THR A 149 -9.50 -8.26 -9.36
CA THR A 149 -9.66 -9.71 -9.18
C THR A 149 -8.33 -10.40 -8.88
N ASN A 150 -7.21 -9.83 -9.34
CA ASN A 150 -5.87 -10.41 -9.26
C ASN A 150 -4.83 -9.34 -8.91
N VAL A 151 -3.82 -9.76 -8.15
CA VAL A 151 -2.60 -8.98 -7.93
C VAL A 151 -1.41 -9.85 -8.27
N VAL A 152 -0.45 -9.31 -9.03
CA VAL A 152 0.77 -10.02 -9.42
C VAL A 152 2.00 -9.19 -9.06
N MET A 153 3.02 -9.84 -8.53
CA MET A 153 4.30 -9.24 -8.15
C MET A 153 5.25 -9.20 -9.35
N MET A 154 4.80 -8.61 -10.45
CA MET A 154 5.54 -8.58 -11.72
C MET A 154 5.89 -7.15 -12.17
N GLY A 155 5.85 -6.20 -11.24
CA GLY A 155 6.31 -4.83 -11.48
C GLY A 155 7.82 -4.69 -11.35
N MET A 156 8.28 -3.56 -10.77
CA MET A 156 9.71 -3.33 -10.51
C MET A 156 10.20 -4.22 -9.35
N GLY A 157 11.32 -4.91 -9.58
CA GLY A 157 12.00 -5.70 -8.56
C GLY A 157 11.80 -7.21 -8.69
N GLU A 158 12.77 -7.93 -8.16
CA GLU A 158 12.78 -9.39 -7.96
C GLU A 158 13.44 -9.64 -6.61
N PRO A 159 12.64 -9.70 -5.53
CA PRO A 159 13.14 -9.80 -4.16
C PRO A 159 13.68 -11.19 -3.80
#